data_228ed098ba24838d637ca5ec2b7a2d8c
#
_entry.id   228ed098ba24838d637ca5ec2b7a2d8c
#
_cell.length_a   1.000
_cell.length_b   1.000
_cell.length_c   1.000
_cell.angle_alpha   90.00
_cell.angle_beta   90.00
_cell.angle_gamma   90.00
#
_symmetry.space_group_name_H-M   'P 1'
#
loop_
_entity.id
_entity.type
_entity.pdbx_description
1 polymer ?
#
loop_
_entity_poly.entity_id
_entity_poly.type
_entity_poly.pdbx_seq_one_letter_code
_entity_poly.pdbx_strand_id
1 'polypeptide(L)'
;LTGIFISLEGPDGSGKSTAAKKIVPQLQQLSTQEVVLTREPGGSAIAEQLRDIILDVHNSAMDARTEALLYAAQRRQHIVDVILPALQANKIVLSDRYIDSSVAYQGAGRQLGMQEIWQLNLFATQKLLPQLTLYFDIPPAVGLKRIQQKRAQAADRLEKEQLDFHQRVTAAYQQLIKQDADRIVKIDAQQTPDQVVADCLAIISQRFNLGD
;
A
#
# COMPACT_ATOMS: atom_id res chain seq x y z
N LEU A 1 -0.31 -15.16 15.21
CA LEU A 1 -1.47 -14.62 14.48
C LEU A 1 -1.95 -15.69 13.52
N THR A 2 -3.25 -15.93 13.49
CA THR A 2 -3.89 -16.94 12.64
C THR A 2 -4.49 -16.35 11.37
N GLY A 3 -4.76 -15.05 11.36
CA GLY A 3 -5.28 -14.34 10.20
C GLY A 3 -4.24 -14.14 9.07
N ILE A 4 -4.73 -13.80 7.90
CA ILE A 4 -3.93 -13.54 6.69
C ILE A 4 -3.80 -12.03 6.51
N PHE A 5 -2.58 -11.55 6.29
CA PHE A 5 -2.31 -10.15 6.01
C PHE A 5 -1.71 -9.97 4.61
N ILE A 6 -2.43 -9.23 3.76
CA ILE A 6 -2.06 -8.94 2.37
C ILE A 6 -2.00 -7.43 2.19
N SER A 7 -0.96 -6.91 1.54
CA SER A 7 -0.90 -5.51 1.10
C SER A 7 -0.92 -5.38 -0.42
N LEU A 8 -1.53 -4.30 -0.89
CA LEU A 8 -1.50 -3.87 -2.28
C LEU A 8 -0.56 -2.67 -2.39
N GLU A 9 0.46 -2.78 -3.21
CA GLU A 9 1.51 -1.78 -3.35
C GLU A 9 1.67 -1.32 -4.80
N GLY A 10 2.31 -0.19 -5.01
CA GLY A 10 2.60 0.33 -6.34
C GLY A 10 2.40 1.84 -6.45
N PRO A 11 2.80 2.46 -7.57
CA PRO A 11 2.72 3.89 -7.78
C PRO A 11 1.28 4.39 -7.80
N ASP A 12 1.12 5.71 -7.66
CA ASP A 12 -0.19 6.35 -7.78
C ASP A 12 -0.74 6.18 -9.19
N GLY A 13 -2.06 6.04 -9.30
CA GLY A 13 -2.73 5.74 -10.56
C GLY A 13 -2.61 4.29 -11.05
N SER A 14 -1.96 3.37 -10.30
CA SER A 14 -1.84 1.95 -10.71
C SER A 14 -3.14 1.15 -10.60
N GLY A 15 -4.17 1.68 -9.95
CA GLY A 15 -5.49 1.03 -9.86
C GLY A 15 -5.73 0.19 -8.61
N LYS A 16 -4.83 0.20 -7.63
CA LYS A 16 -4.92 -0.55 -6.36
C LYS A 16 -6.28 -0.48 -5.70
N SER A 17 -6.75 0.74 -5.39
CA SER A 17 -8.02 0.93 -4.68
C SER A 17 -9.23 0.46 -5.48
N THR A 18 -9.17 0.51 -6.81
CA THR A 18 -10.21 -0.04 -7.68
C THR A 18 -10.20 -1.56 -7.65
N ALA A 19 -9.02 -2.16 -7.74
CA ALA A 19 -8.84 -3.60 -7.64
C ALA A 19 -9.24 -4.13 -6.25
N ALA A 20 -8.82 -3.47 -5.17
CA ALA A 20 -9.18 -3.85 -3.80
C ALA A 20 -10.70 -4.00 -3.61
N LYS A 21 -11.49 -3.03 -4.10
CA LYS A 21 -12.96 -3.07 -4.03
C LYS A 21 -13.58 -4.23 -4.80
N LYS A 22 -12.93 -4.70 -5.89
CA LYS A 22 -13.39 -5.84 -6.68
C LYS A 22 -12.88 -7.17 -6.13
N ILE A 23 -11.70 -7.20 -5.53
CA ILE A 23 -11.09 -8.38 -4.92
C ILE A 23 -11.91 -8.83 -3.69
N VAL A 24 -12.28 -7.90 -2.81
CA VAL A 24 -12.94 -8.22 -1.53
C VAL A 24 -14.17 -9.12 -1.67
N PRO A 25 -15.20 -8.80 -2.48
CA PRO A 25 -16.37 -9.64 -2.58
C PRO A 25 -16.08 -11.03 -3.17
N GLN A 26 -15.10 -11.15 -4.07
CA GLN A 26 -14.71 -12.42 -4.67
C GLN A 26 -13.85 -13.25 -3.69
N LEU A 27 -12.94 -12.60 -2.96
CA LEU A 27 -12.15 -13.26 -1.93
C LEU A 27 -13.03 -13.77 -0.77
N GLN A 28 -14.11 -13.04 -0.43
CA GLN A 28 -15.09 -13.47 0.56
C GLN A 28 -15.86 -14.73 0.12
N GLN A 29 -16.01 -14.96 -1.19
CA GLN A 29 -16.63 -16.20 -1.72
C GLN A 29 -15.67 -17.39 -1.69
N LEU A 30 -14.37 -17.13 -1.76
CA LEU A 30 -13.30 -18.15 -1.76
C LEU A 30 -12.86 -18.54 -0.35
N SER A 31 -13.28 -17.82 0.69
CA SER A 31 -12.84 -18.07 2.05
C SER A 31 -13.99 -18.02 3.05
N THR A 32 -13.92 -18.86 4.08
CA THR A 32 -14.81 -18.79 5.26
C THR A 32 -14.39 -17.69 6.24
N GLN A 33 -13.17 -17.15 6.09
CA GLN A 33 -12.69 -16.05 6.92
C GLN A 33 -13.29 -14.72 6.43
N GLU A 34 -13.70 -13.85 7.36
CA GLU A 34 -14.13 -12.49 7.03
C GLU A 34 -12.98 -11.69 6.43
N VAL A 35 -13.28 -10.93 5.37
CA VAL A 35 -12.30 -10.06 4.69
C VAL A 35 -12.46 -8.62 5.16
N VAL A 36 -11.41 -8.05 5.74
CA VAL A 36 -11.32 -6.66 6.18
C VAL A 36 -10.52 -5.86 5.16
N LEU A 37 -11.17 -4.94 4.46
CA LEU A 37 -10.50 -3.97 3.59
C LEU A 37 -10.13 -2.72 4.38
N THR A 38 -8.87 -2.35 4.31
CA THR A 38 -8.37 -1.12 4.94
C THR A 38 -7.36 -0.40 4.04
N ARG A 39 -6.84 0.74 4.47
CA ARG A 39 -5.85 1.50 3.69
C ARG A 39 -4.89 2.31 4.56
N GLU A 40 -3.76 2.68 4.00
CA GLU A 40 -2.82 3.64 4.56
C GLU A 40 -2.47 4.77 3.55
N PRO A 41 -2.24 5.99 4.04
CA PRO A 41 -2.46 6.42 5.42
C PRO A 41 -3.96 6.46 5.76
N GLY A 42 -4.29 6.30 7.05
CA GLY A 42 -5.66 6.29 7.57
C GLY A 42 -6.10 4.93 8.10
N GLY A 43 -7.37 4.60 7.98
CA GLY A 43 -7.96 3.32 8.37
C GLY A 43 -8.51 3.27 9.81
N SER A 44 -8.18 4.24 10.68
CA SER A 44 -8.78 4.37 12.02
C SER A 44 -8.90 5.85 12.41
N ALA A 45 -9.67 6.16 13.45
CA ALA A 45 -10.02 7.55 13.77
C ALA A 45 -8.80 8.48 13.94
N ILE A 46 -7.80 8.09 14.70
CA ILE A 46 -6.56 8.87 14.88
C ILE A 46 -5.72 8.84 13.61
N ALA A 47 -5.63 7.70 12.94
CA ALA A 47 -4.87 7.57 11.69
C ALA A 47 -5.47 8.44 10.57
N GLU A 48 -6.79 8.64 10.52
CA GLU A 48 -7.44 9.58 9.56
C GLU A 48 -7.05 11.03 9.86
N GLN A 49 -7.00 11.46 11.12
CA GLN A 49 -6.54 12.81 11.48
C GLN A 49 -5.09 13.05 11.04
N LEU A 50 -4.23 12.05 11.22
CA LEU A 50 -2.84 12.12 10.74
C LEU A 50 -2.77 12.12 9.20
N ARG A 51 -3.64 11.37 8.53
CA ARG A 51 -3.78 11.38 7.08
C ARG A 51 -4.13 12.77 6.57
N ASP A 52 -5.09 13.45 7.19
CA ASP A 52 -5.49 14.80 6.80
C ASP A 52 -4.31 15.76 6.84
N ILE A 53 -3.49 15.69 7.89
CA ILE A 53 -2.25 16.49 7.99
C ILE A 53 -1.25 16.12 6.87
N ILE A 54 -1.03 14.84 6.64
CA ILE A 54 -0.03 14.34 5.68
C ILE A 54 -0.38 14.75 4.25
N LEU A 55 -1.65 14.66 3.86
CA LEU A 55 -2.10 14.85 2.48
C LEU A 55 -2.53 16.27 2.15
N ASP A 56 -2.70 17.13 3.16
CA ASP A 56 -3.12 18.51 2.95
C ASP A 56 -2.09 19.27 2.10
N VAL A 57 -2.56 19.79 0.98
CA VAL A 57 -1.74 20.58 0.03
C VAL A 57 -1.22 21.90 0.61
N HIS A 58 -1.85 22.42 1.68
CA HIS A 58 -1.38 23.61 2.37
C HIS A 58 -0.16 23.35 3.24
N ASN A 59 0.10 22.09 3.60
CA ASN A 59 1.28 21.68 4.36
C ASN A 59 2.51 21.47 3.47
N SER A 60 2.67 22.30 2.43
CA SER A 60 3.79 22.21 1.47
C SER A 60 5.18 22.41 2.10
N ALA A 61 5.26 23.09 3.24
CA ALA A 61 6.49 23.29 4.01
C ALA A 61 6.84 22.11 4.92
N MET A 62 6.08 21.00 4.90
CA MET A 62 6.36 19.84 5.74
C MET A 62 7.74 19.26 5.43
N ASP A 63 8.57 19.18 6.45
CA ASP A 63 9.90 18.54 6.35
C ASP A 63 9.75 17.04 6.03
N ALA A 64 10.67 16.52 5.22
CA ALA A 64 10.60 15.14 4.75
C ALA A 64 10.68 14.10 5.89
N ARG A 65 11.44 14.37 6.95
CA ARG A 65 11.52 13.47 8.13
C ARG A 65 10.24 13.55 8.95
N THR A 66 9.64 14.76 9.09
CA THR A 66 8.32 14.94 9.70
C THR A 66 7.26 14.12 8.94
N GLU A 67 7.26 14.17 7.61
CA GLU A 67 6.40 13.33 6.77
C GLU A 67 6.57 11.84 7.10
N ALA A 68 7.81 11.35 7.12
CA ALA A 68 8.10 9.94 7.40
C ALA A 68 7.65 9.51 8.81
N LEU A 69 7.85 10.38 9.82
CA LEU A 69 7.41 10.13 11.19
C LEU A 69 5.88 10.08 11.31
N LEU A 70 5.17 10.96 10.62
CA LEU A 70 3.71 10.96 10.60
C LEU A 70 3.15 9.70 9.91
N TYR A 71 3.79 9.24 8.81
CA TYR A 71 3.44 7.95 8.19
C TYR A 71 3.67 6.77 9.13
N ALA A 72 4.75 6.75 9.88
CA ALA A 72 5.03 5.70 10.86
C ALA A 72 4.04 5.75 12.05
N ALA A 73 3.71 6.95 12.53
CA ALA A 73 2.77 7.14 13.64
C ALA A 73 1.35 6.69 13.28
N GLN A 74 0.82 7.12 12.11
CA GLN A 74 -0.50 6.70 11.66
C GLN A 74 -0.56 5.17 11.44
N ARG A 75 0.51 4.58 10.88
CA ARG A 75 0.62 3.12 10.69
C ARG A 75 0.55 2.38 12.01
N ARG A 76 1.28 2.85 13.03
CA ARG A 76 1.22 2.25 14.36
C ARG A 76 -0.19 2.24 14.91
N GLN A 77 -0.89 3.37 14.84
CA GLN A 77 -2.26 3.46 15.33
C GLN A 77 -3.21 2.56 14.54
N HIS A 78 -3.11 2.57 13.22
CA HIS A 78 -3.90 1.71 12.33
C HIS A 78 -3.70 0.21 12.64
N ILE A 79 -2.47 -0.22 12.92
CA ILE A 79 -2.18 -1.61 13.32
C ILE A 79 -2.93 -1.96 14.61
N VAL A 80 -2.86 -1.12 15.63
CA VAL A 80 -3.46 -1.38 16.94
C VAL A 80 -4.98 -1.42 16.87
N ASP A 81 -5.55 -0.50 16.10
CA ASP A 81 -7.01 -0.33 16.06
C ASP A 81 -7.70 -1.31 15.10
N VAL A 82 -7.04 -1.73 14.02
CA VAL A 82 -7.69 -2.46 12.92
C VAL A 82 -6.96 -3.74 12.56
N ILE A 83 -5.67 -3.66 12.17
CA ILE A 83 -4.99 -4.80 11.57
C ILE A 83 -4.79 -5.92 12.60
N LEU A 84 -4.21 -5.60 13.75
CA LEU A 84 -3.88 -6.59 14.77
C LEU A 84 -5.13 -7.29 15.33
N PRO A 85 -6.21 -6.58 15.70
CA PRO A 85 -7.46 -7.23 16.13
C PRO A 85 -8.08 -8.14 15.06
N ALA A 86 -8.06 -7.72 13.80
CA ALA A 86 -8.57 -8.53 12.70
C ALA A 86 -7.76 -9.83 12.50
N LEU A 87 -6.43 -9.75 12.55
CA LEU A 87 -5.56 -10.92 12.46
C LEU A 87 -5.69 -11.87 13.65
N GLN A 88 -5.91 -11.33 14.87
CA GLN A 88 -6.19 -12.13 16.05
C GLN A 88 -7.54 -12.84 15.98
N ALA A 89 -8.52 -12.21 15.32
CA ALA A 89 -9.83 -12.79 15.05
C ALA A 89 -9.85 -13.73 13.82
N ASN A 90 -8.69 -14.16 13.33
CA ASN A 90 -8.53 -15.06 12.17
C ASN A 90 -9.18 -14.53 10.88
N LYS A 91 -9.15 -13.20 10.65
CA LYS A 91 -9.68 -12.58 9.43
C LYS A 91 -8.58 -12.41 8.37
N ILE A 92 -9.01 -12.19 7.13
CA ILE A 92 -8.13 -11.77 6.04
C ILE A 92 -8.11 -10.23 6.03
N VAL A 93 -6.94 -9.63 6.21
CA VAL A 93 -6.75 -8.18 6.09
C VAL A 93 -6.15 -7.88 4.72
N LEU A 94 -6.84 -7.07 3.91
CA LEU A 94 -6.35 -6.53 2.66
C LEU A 94 -6.13 -5.02 2.84
N SER A 95 -4.87 -4.58 2.85
CA SER A 95 -4.51 -3.17 3.01
C SER A 95 -4.09 -2.54 1.68
N ASP A 96 -4.74 -1.43 1.31
CA ASP A 96 -4.26 -0.58 0.21
C ASP A 96 -3.11 0.28 0.75
N ARG A 97 -1.89 -0.11 0.47
CA ARG A 97 -0.59 0.32 0.96
C ARG A 97 -0.25 -0.17 2.38
N TYR A 98 1.06 -0.27 2.62
CA TYR A 98 1.67 -0.57 3.92
C TYR A 98 3.13 -0.08 3.94
N ILE A 99 4.02 -0.79 4.64
CA ILE A 99 5.42 -0.41 4.87
C ILE A 99 6.21 -0.16 3.58
N ASP A 100 6.01 -0.97 2.54
CA ASP A 100 6.76 -0.87 1.28
C ASP A 100 6.52 0.47 0.58
N SER A 101 5.30 1.04 0.71
CA SER A 101 5.02 2.42 0.28
C SER A 101 5.92 3.44 0.97
N SER A 102 6.10 3.38 2.30
CA SER A 102 6.96 4.33 3.00
C SER A 102 8.42 4.20 2.58
N VAL A 103 8.92 2.98 2.39
CA VAL A 103 10.30 2.75 1.93
C VAL A 103 10.50 3.33 0.54
N ALA A 104 9.52 3.17 -0.35
CA ALA A 104 9.59 3.70 -1.71
C ALA A 104 9.43 5.24 -1.75
N TYR A 105 8.42 5.78 -1.08
CA TYR A 105 8.08 7.21 -1.15
C TYR A 105 8.98 8.07 -0.26
N GLN A 106 9.08 7.76 1.03
CA GLN A 106 9.89 8.54 1.97
C GLN A 106 11.38 8.15 1.86
N GLY A 107 11.67 6.85 1.75
CA GLY A 107 13.05 6.36 1.66
C GLY A 107 13.74 6.79 0.38
N ALA A 108 13.20 6.44 -0.77
CA ALA A 108 13.79 6.75 -2.08
C ALA A 108 13.26 8.07 -2.66
N GLY A 109 11.95 8.27 -2.69
CA GLY A 109 11.32 9.48 -3.24
C GLY A 109 11.84 10.75 -2.58
N ARG A 110 11.77 10.82 -1.24
CA ARG A 110 12.30 11.92 -0.41
C ARG A 110 13.81 11.82 -0.15
N GLN A 111 14.46 10.76 -0.61
CA GLN A 111 15.91 10.54 -0.44
C GLN A 111 16.37 10.50 1.03
N LEU A 112 15.50 10.01 1.94
CA LEU A 112 15.84 9.84 3.35
C LEU A 112 16.66 8.58 3.64
N GLY A 113 16.79 7.68 2.63
CA GLY A 113 17.41 6.38 2.79
C GLY A 113 16.36 5.28 2.97
N MET A 114 16.41 4.25 2.11
CA MET A 114 15.44 3.14 2.18
C MET A 114 15.61 2.32 3.46
N GLN A 115 16.86 2.13 3.90
CA GLN A 115 17.18 1.37 5.10
C GLN A 115 16.72 2.10 6.38
N GLU A 116 16.90 3.40 6.44
CA GLU A 116 16.49 4.24 7.57
C GLU A 116 14.96 4.21 7.73
N ILE A 117 14.24 4.35 6.62
CA ILE A 117 12.78 4.30 6.63
C ILE A 117 12.27 2.88 6.93
N TRP A 118 12.96 1.85 6.45
CA TRP A 118 12.66 0.47 6.82
C TRP A 118 12.77 0.26 8.35
N GLN A 119 13.86 0.68 8.97
CA GLN A 119 14.07 0.55 10.42
C GLN A 119 13.03 1.34 11.24
N LEU A 120 12.73 2.58 10.84
CA LEU A 120 11.66 3.37 11.46
C LEU A 120 10.33 2.62 11.45
N ASN A 121 10.01 2.02 10.31
CA ASN A 121 8.76 1.27 10.17
C ASN A 121 8.78 -0.07 10.89
N LEU A 122 9.91 -0.77 10.97
CA LEU A 122 10.03 -1.98 11.81
C LEU A 122 9.78 -1.68 13.29
N PHE A 123 10.23 -0.51 13.79
CA PHE A 123 9.89 -0.04 15.13
C PHE A 123 8.39 0.19 15.27
N ALA A 124 7.77 0.95 14.37
CA ALA A 124 6.35 1.28 14.42
C ALA A 124 5.45 0.04 14.31
N THR A 125 5.79 -0.91 13.46
CA THR A 125 4.99 -2.11 13.20
C THR A 125 5.26 -3.26 14.16
N GLN A 126 6.29 -3.17 15.01
CA GLN A 126 6.80 -4.30 15.78
C GLN A 126 7.11 -5.51 14.88
N LYS A 127 7.68 -5.24 13.71
CA LYS A 127 8.03 -6.24 12.67
C LYS A 127 6.83 -7.01 12.09
N LEU A 128 5.60 -6.52 12.28
CA LEU A 128 4.44 -7.08 11.58
C LEU A 128 4.56 -6.75 10.10
N LEU A 129 4.72 -7.77 9.26
CA LEU A 129 4.80 -7.67 7.81
C LEU A 129 3.63 -8.45 7.18
N PRO A 130 3.17 -8.06 5.98
CA PRO A 130 2.24 -8.88 5.21
C PRO A 130 2.87 -10.23 4.85
N GLN A 131 2.08 -11.29 4.78
CA GLN A 131 2.51 -12.57 4.23
C GLN A 131 2.58 -12.56 2.70
N LEU A 132 1.85 -11.62 2.06
CA LEU A 132 1.86 -11.40 0.63
C LEU A 132 1.71 -9.91 0.34
N THR A 133 2.54 -9.39 -0.55
CA THR A 133 2.40 -8.04 -1.13
C THR A 133 2.18 -8.18 -2.63
N LEU A 134 1.08 -7.64 -3.15
CA LEU A 134 0.82 -7.56 -4.57
C LEU A 134 1.26 -6.19 -5.09
N TYR A 135 2.33 -6.16 -5.87
CA TYR A 135 2.86 -4.93 -6.46
C TYR A 135 2.25 -4.68 -7.84
N PHE A 136 1.47 -3.62 -7.96
CA PHE A 136 0.82 -3.18 -9.21
C PHE A 136 1.81 -2.42 -10.08
N ASP A 137 2.44 -3.13 -11.01
CA ASP A 137 3.47 -2.59 -11.90
C ASP A 137 2.86 -1.79 -13.04
N ILE A 138 3.24 -0.51 -13.12
CA ILE A 138 2.83 0.40 -14.18
C ILE A 138 3.92 1.47 -14.39
N PRO A 139 4.22 1.88 -15.62
CA PRO A 139 5.12 3.00 -15.86
C PRO A 139 4.61 4.27 -15.18
N PRO A 140 5.48 5.05 -14.49
CA PRO A 140 5.08 6.26 -13.77
C PRO A 140 4.27 7.24 -14.63
N ALA A 141 4.67 7.46 -15.87
CA ALA A 141 3.97 8.36 -16.80
C ALA A 141 2.52 7.94 -17.07
N VAL A 142 2.25 6.62 -17.11
CA VAL A 142 0.89 6.09 -17.30
C VAL A 142 0.05 6.31 -16.04
N GLY A 143 0.63 6.08 -14.85
CA GLY A 143 -0.02 6.33 -13.57
C GLY A 143 -0.40 7.80 -13.41
N LEU A 144 0.53 8.71 -13.64
CA LEU A 144 0.30 10.16 -13.57
C LEU A 144 -0.78 10.62 -14.56
N LYS A 145 -0.77 10.11 -15.81
CA LYS A 145 -1.81 10.40 -16.78
C LYS A 145 -3.20 9.96 -16.30
N ARG A 146 -3.32 8.77 -15.69
CA ARG A 146 -4.58 8.27 -15.12
C ARG A 146 -5.08 9.15 -13.98
N ILE A 147 -4.19 9.67 -13.12
CA ILE A 147 -4.54 10.60 -12.03
C ILE A 147 -5.09 11.90 -12.61
N GLN A 148 -4.36 12.52 -13.55
CA GLN A 148 -4.77 13.76 -14.20
C GLN A 148 -6.16 13.67 -14.84
N GLN A 149 -6.47 12.53 -15.47
CA GLN A 149 -7.77 12.30 -16.10
C GLN A 149 -8.92 12.15 -15.08
N LYS A 150 -8.63 11.62 -13.88
CA LYS A 150 -9.66 11.34 -12.85
C LYS A 150 -9.83 12.45 -11.81
N ARG A 151 -8.78 13.21 -11.51
CA ARG A 151 -8.72 14.10 -10.34
C ARG A 151 -7.96 15.41 -10.61
N ALA A 152 -8.08 16.01 -11.79
CA ALA A 152 -7.30 17.21 -12.16
C ALA A 152 -7.37 18.38 -11.14
N GLN A 153 -8.41 18.44 -10.28
CA GLN A 153 -8.60 19.49 -9.27
C GLN A 153 -8.40 19.02 -7.82
N ALA A 154 -8.20 17.71 -7.56
CA ALA A 154 -8.16 17.13 -6.22
C ALA A 154 -6.89 16.29 -5.96
N ALA A 155 -5.79 16.59 -6.66
CA ALA A 155 -4.52 15.92 -6.42
C ALA A 155 -3.98 16.27 -5.03
N ASP A 156 -3.56 15.26 -4.27
CA ASP A 156 -2.93 15.46 -2.97
C ASP A 156 -1.47 15.94 -3.09
N ARG A 157 -0.82 16.18 -1.94
CA ARG A 157 0.52 16.74 -1.88
C ARG A 157 1.58 15.85 -2.56
N LEU A 158 1.46 14.53 -2.48
CA LEU A 158 2.40 13.60 -3.09
C LEU A 158 2.12 13.39 -4.59
N GLU A 159 0.87 13.42 -5.01
CA GLU A 159 0.50 13.34 -6.42
C GLU A 159 0.98 14.56 -7.23
N LYS A 160 1.29 15.69 -6.56
CA LYS A 160 1.83 16.91 -7.17
C LYS A 160 3.36 16.90 -7.35
N GLU A 161 4.05 15.87 -6.87
CA GLU A 161 5.50 15.76 -7.01
C GLU A 161 5.92 15.61 -8.47
N GLN A 162 7.18 15.97 -8.75
CA GLN A 162 7.75 15.93 -10.09
C GLN A 162 7.99 14.48 -10.55
N LEU A 163 8.10 14.29 -11.87
CA LEU A 163 8.27 12.97 -12.47
C LEU A 163 9.50 12.20 -11.93
N ASP A 164 10.59 12.91 -11.64
CA ASP A 164 11.81 12.30 -11.08
C ASP A 164 11.59 11.66 -9.69
N PHE A 165 10.71 12.25 -8.86
CA PHE A 165 10.26 11.66 -7.60
C PHE A 165 9.57 10.32 -7.86
N HIS A 166 8.60 10.27 -8.76
CA HIS A 166 7.87 9.05 -9.11
C HIS A 166 8.76 7.99 -9.78
N GLN A 167 9.79 8.40 -10.52
CA GLN A 167 10.80 7.49 -11.06
C GLN A 167 11.62 6.85 -9.95
N ARG A 168 12.08 7.62 -8.93
CA ARG A 168 12.78 7.08 -7.76
C ARG A 168 11.91 6.11 -6.98
N VAL A 169 10.63 6.43 -6.77
CA VAL A 169 9.66 5.55 -6.12
C VAL A 169 9.52 4.22 -6.85
N THR A 170 9.37 4.25 -8.19
CA THR A 170 9.25 3.03 -8.98
C THR A 170 10.54 2.19 -8.95
N ALA A 171 11.71 2.83 -9.05
CA ALA A 171 12.99 2.14 -8.93
C ALA A 171 13.16 1.47 -7.56
N ALA A 172 12.70 2.11 -6.49
CA ALA A 172 12.73 1.53 -5.15
C ALA A 172 11.84 0.28 -5.03
N TYR A 173 10.64 0.30 -5.59
CA TYR A 173 9.80 -0.90 -5.62
C TYR A 173 10.46 -2.05 -6.39
N GLN A 174 11.12 -1.79 -7.52
CA GLN A 174 11.85 -2.83 -8.25
C GLN A 174 13.02 -3.41 -7.41
N GLN A 175 13.64 -2.60 -6.56
CA GLN A 175 14.66 -3.06 -5.62
C GLN A 175 14.03 -3.91 -4.50
N LEU A 176 12.93 -3.49 -3.90
CA LEU A 176 12.20 -4.23 -2.87
C LEU A 176 11.75 -5.62 -3.37
N ILE A 177 11.20 -5.69 -4.59
CA ILE A 177 10.81 -6.96 -5.23
C ILE A 177 12.01 -7.92 -5.34
N LYS A 178 13.19 -7.42 -5.74
CA LYS A 178 14.39 -8.26 -5.84
C LYS A 178 14.90 -8.73 -4.48
N GLN A 179 14.71 -7.93 -3.43
CA GLN A 179 15.16 -8.26 -2.07
C GLN A 179 14.24 -9.24 -1.36
N ASP A 180 12.94 -9.25 -1.70
CA ASP A 180 11.92 -10.05 -1.01
C ASP A 180 10.91 -10.63 -2.03
N ALA A 181 11.42 -11.38 -3.00
CA ALA A 181 10.64 -11.95 -4.09
C ALA A 181 9.63 -13.01 -3.63
N ASP A 182 9.85 -13.61 -2.47
CA ASP A 182 8.93 -14.58 -1.88
C ASP A 182 7.67 -13.91 -1.33
N ARG A 183 7.79 -12.69 -0.83
CA ARG A 183 6.68 -11.92 -0.27
C ARG A 183 6.03 -11.00 -1.31
N ILE A 184 6.83 -10.35 -2.17
CA ILE A 184 6.36 -9.33 -3.11
C ILE A 184 6.18 -9.90 -4.49
N VAL A 185 4.94 -10.04 -4.93
CA VAL A 185 4.58 -10.57 -6.24
C VAL A 185 4.11 -9.45 -7.16
N LYS A 186 4.65 -9.45 -8.37
CA LYS A 186 4.37 -8.42 -9.38
C LYS A 186 3.09 -8.73 -10.15
N ILE A 187 2.23 -7.71 -10.31
CA ILE A 187 1.00 -7.73 -11.10
C ILE A 187 1.15 -6.74 -12.25
N ASP A 188 0.91 -7.15 -13.48
CA ASP A 188 0.84 -6.21 -14.61
C ASP A 188 -0.43 -5.37 -14.53
N ALA A 189 -0.29 -4.13 -14.04
CA ALA A 189 -1.39 -3.19 -13.89
C ALA A 189 -1.72 -2.38 -15.18
N GLN A 190 -1.12 -2.75 -16.31
CA GLN A 190 -1.47 -2.19 -17.63
C GLN A 190 -2.65 -2.92 -18.27
N GLN A 191 -2.95 -4.12 -17.82
CA GLN A 191 -4.08 -4.93 -18.24
C GLN A 191 -5.43 -4.29 -17.90
N THR A 192 -6.53 -4.93 -18.35
CA THR A 192 -7.88 -4.50 -17.94
C THR A 192 -8.08 -4.70 -16.43
N PRO A 193 -8.94 -3.88 -15.79
CA PRO A 193 -9.19 -4.03 -14.35
C PRO A 193 -9.65 -5.44 -13.94
N ASP A 194 -10.41 -6.13 -14.78
CA ASP A 194 -10.91 -7.47 -14.48
C ASP A 194 -9.80 -8.51 -14.56
N GLN A 195 -8.88 -8.39 -15.52
CA GLN A 195 -7.70 -9.24 -15.62
C GLN A 195 -6.78 -9.08 -14.40
N VAL A 196 -6.51 -7.81 -14.02
CA VAL A 196 -5.72 -7.50 -12.81
C VAL A 196 -6.32 -8.15 -11.56
N VAL A 197 -7.65 -8.10 -11.42
CA VAL A 197 -8.35 -8.72 -10.29
C VAL A 197 -8.24 -10.24 -10.34
N ALA A 198 -8.41 -10.84 -11.53
CA ALA A 198 -8.26 -12.29 -11.70
C ALA A 198 -6.86 -12.78 -11.35
N ASP A 199 -5.81 -12.07 -11.80
CA ASP A 199 -4.42 -12.39 -11.48
C ASP A 199 -4.15 -12.28 -9.95
N CYS A 200 -4.66 -11.22 -9.31
CA CYS A 200 -4.55 -11.06 -7.86
C CYS A 200 -5.21 -12.22 -7.10
N LEU A 201 -6.44 -12.59 -7.48
CA LEU A 201 -7.16 -13.68 -6.82
C LEU A 201 -6.48 -15.03 -7.02
N ALA A 202 -5.98 -15.32 -8.22
CA ALA A 202 -5.24 -16.55 -8.51
C ALA A 202 -4.01 -16.69 -7.60
N ILE A 203 -3.24 -15.60 -7.44
CA ILE A 203 -2.05 -15.60 -6.57
C ILE A 203 -2.44 -15.76 -5.11
N ILE A 204 -3.48 -15.04 -4.64
CA ILE A 204 -3.97 -15.14 -3.26
C ILE A 204 -4.45 -16.56 -2.97
N SER A 205 -5.30 -17.14 -3.82
CA SER A 205 -5.84 -18.49 -3.66
C SER A 205 -4.72 -19.53 -3.63
N GLN A 206 -3.77 -19.45 -4.54
CA GLN A 206 -2.63 -20.35 -4.56
C GLN A 206 -1.74 -20.21 -3.30
N ARG A 207 -1.49 -18.98 -2.84
CA ARG A 207 -0.61 -18.72 -1.69
C ARG A 207 -1.20 -19.24 -0.38
N PHE A 208 -2.51 -19.17 -0.22
CA PHE A 208 -3.21 -19.46 1.05
C PHE A 208 -4.14 -20.65 0.98
N ASN A 209 -4.14 -21.40 -0.13
CA ASN A 209 -5.02 -22.57 -0.37
C ASN A 209 -6.50 -22.22 -0.15
N LEU A 210 -6.97 -21.12 -0.77
CA LEU A 210 -8.36 -20.69 -0.68
C LEU A 210 -9.15 -21.19 -1.89
N GLY A 211 -10.41 -21.59 -1.66
CA GLY A 211 -11.33 -22.02 -2.72
C GLY A 211 -11.35 -23.53 -2.98
N ASP A 212 -10.67 -24.34 -2.16
CA ASP A 212 -10.73 -25.81 -2.16
C ASP A 212 -11.84 -26.33 -1.22
#